data_9ab6617476ece94d481e1817b94ad576
#
_entry.id   9ab6617476ece94d481e1817b94ad576
#
_cell.length_a   1.000
_cell.length_b   1.000
_cell.length_c   1.000
_cell.angle_alpha   90.00
_cell.angle_beta   90.00
_cell.angle_gamma   90.00
#
_symmetry.space_group_name_H-M   'P 1'
#
loop_
_entity.id
_entity.type
_entity.pdbx_description
1 polymer ?
#
loop_
_entity_poly.entity_id
_entity_poly.type
_entity_poly.pdbx_seq_one_letter_code
_entity_poly.pdbx_strand_id
1 'polypeptide(L)'
;MVDVTDKAVPRMISRTSYQGVGYIHQTWVTPDRLFLLMDDELDEQYYHHNTATRIWDIADLDRPLHIGSHVADTPAIDHNLYVRDGFVYEANYRAGLRILKLDRIAESRLEPAGFFDVYPADDLPEFNGAWSAYPFFPSGVVAVSGIEQGLFVLRPEIP
;
A
#
# COMPACT_ATOMS: atom_id res chain seq x y z
N MET A 1 -5.42 16.92 -0.92
CA MET A 1 -6.32 16.70 -2.07
C MET A 1 -6.26 17.89 -3.00
N VAL A 2 -6.28 17.67 -4.31
CA VAL A 2 -6.20 18.73 -5.32
C VAL A 2 -7.27 18.47 -6.39
N ASP A 3 -8.06 19.47 -6.71
CA ASP A 3 -8.97 19.43 -7.85
C ASP A 3 -8.17 19.75 -9.13
N VAL A 4 -8.17 18.80 -10.07
CA VAL A 4 -7.50 18.89 -11.36
C VAL A 4 -8.50 18.83 -12.53
N THR A 5 -9.78 19.15 -12.29
CA THR A 5 -10.81 19.19 -13.31
C THR A 5 -10.40 20.15 -14.43
N ASP A 6 -9.93 21.35 -14.06
CA ASP A 6 -9.18 22.22 -14.97
C ASP A 6 -7.68 22.02 -14.76
N LYS A 7 -7.04 21.29 -15.66
CA LYS A 7 -5.61 20.97 -15.57
C LYS A 7 -4.69 22.19 -15.71
N ALA A 8 -5.18 23.30 -16.26
CA ALA A 8 -4.44 24.55 -16.37
C ALA A 8 -4.46 25.34 -15.05
N VAL A 9 -5.44 25.10 -14.18
CA VAL A 9 -5.64 25.82 -12.92
C VAL A 9 -5.97 24.81 -11.79
N PRO A 10 -5.01 23.96 -11.36
CA PRO A 10 -5.22 23.06 -10.24
C PRO A 10 -5.53 23.84 -8.95
N ARG A 11 -6.51 23.36 -8.16
CA ARG A 11 -6.90 24.00 -6.90
C ARG A 11 -6.74 23.05 -5.74
N MET A 12 -6.08 23.48 -4.68
CA MET A 12 -6.01 22.74 -3.45
C MET A 12 -7.41 22.70 -2.79
N ILE A 13 -7.92 21.49 -2.54
CA ILE A 13 -9.13 21.25 -1.74
C ILE A 13 -8.75 21.20 -0.26
N SER A 14 -7.82 20.29 0.09
CA SER A 14 -7.37 20.10 1.46
C SER A 14 -5.94 19.63 1.53
N ARG A 15 -5.31 19.82 2.70
CA ARG A 15 -4.01 19.26 3.08
C ARG A 15 -4.10 18.76 4.50
N THR A 16 -3.66 17.53 4.72
CA THR A 16 -3.62 16.91 6.04
C THR A 16 -2.27 16.24 6.28
N SER A 17 -2.00 15.86 7.52
CA SER A 17 -0.80 15.15 7.94
C SER A 17 -1.16 14.24 9.11
N TYR A 18 -0.22 13.40 9.53
CA TYR A 18 -0.32 12.52 10.71
C TYR A 18 1.01 12.52 11.46
N GLN A 19 1.00 11.98 12.67
CA GLN A 19 2.20 11.86 13.47
C GLN A 19 3.10 10.74 12.94
N GLY A 20 4.40 10.98 12.88
CA GLY A 20 5.37 9.99 12.42
C GLY A 20 5.47 9.88 10.90
N VAL A 21 5.27 10.99 10.18
CA VAL A 21 5.51 11.03 8.73
C VAL A 21 6.99 10.86 8.44
N GLY A 22 7.33 9.89 7.61
CA GLY A 22 8.65 9.71 7.02
C GLY A 22 8.70 10.25 5.59
N TYR A 23 8.31 9.43 4.62
CA TYR A 23 8.24 9.77 3.21
C TYR A 23 7.04 9.11 2.55
N ILE A 24 5.93 9.84 2.43
CA ILE A 24 4.74 9.35 1.75
C ILE A 24 5.08 9.08 0.29
N HIS A 25 5.13 7.81 -0.09
CA HIS A 25 5.56 7.37 -1.41
C HIS A 25 4.38 7.14 -2.35
N GLN A 26 3.42 6.32 -1.96
CA GLN A 26 2.27 5.98 -2.80
C GLN A 26 0.95 6.02 -2.04
N THR A 27 -0.12 6.24 -2.80
CA THR A 27 -1.49 6.13 -2.32
C THR A 27 -2.37 5.48 -3.38
N TRP A 28 -3.40 4.73 -2.94
CA TRP A 28 -4.41 4.18 -3.83
C TRP A 28 -5.81 4.31 -3.24
N VAL A 29 -6.77 4.70 -4.06
CA VAL A 29 -8.16 4.91 -3.65
C VAL A 29 -8.95 3.61 -3.85
N THR A 30 -9.83 3.27 -2.91
CA THR A 30 -10.76 2.14 -3.05
C THR A 30 -11.75 2.37 -4.20
N PRO A 31 -12.33 1.31 -4.83
CA PRO A 31 -13.25 1.45 -5.94
C PRO A 31 -14.50 2.27 -5.63
N ASP A 32 -14.98 2.26 -4.38
CA ASP A 32 -16.10 3.08 -3.89
C ASP A 32 -15.72 4.54 -3.65
N ARG A 33 -14.41 4.87 -3.67
CA ARG A 33 -13.85 6.20 -3.41
C ARG A 33 -14.10 6.75 -2.01
N LEU A 34 -14.34 5.89 -1.05
CA LEU A 34 -14.55 6.29 0.33
C LEU A 34 -13.27 6.25 1.15
N PHE A 35 -12.30 5.38 0.75
CA PHE A 35 -11.05 5.22 1.46
C PHE A 35 -9.84 5.40 0.55
N LEU A 36 -8.75 5.87 1.15
CA LEU A 36 -7.43 5.95 0.55
C LEU A 36 -6.47 5.13 1.42
N LEU A 37 -5.75 4.24 0.80
CA LEU A 37 -4.61 3.53 1.39
C LEU A 37 -3.32 4.26 1.05
N MET A 38 -2.35 4.25 1.96
CA MET A 38 -1.13 5.04 1.82
C MET A 38 0.06 4.32 2.46
N ASP A 39 1.15 4.29 1.72
CA ASP A 39 2.45 3.78 2.15
C ASP A 39 3.39 4.96 2.46
N ASP A 40 4.16 4.83 3.55
CA ASP A 40 5.15 5.80 4.01
C ASP A 40 6.54 5.13 4.07
N GLU A 41 7.25 5.18 2.96
CA GLU A 41 8.45 4.39 2.65
C GLU A 41 9.62 4.52 3.64
N LEU A 42 9.64 5.52 4.50
CA LEU A 42 10.77 5.74 5.41
C LEU A 42 10.43 5.67 6.89
N ASP A 43 9.17 5.46 7.23
CA ASP A 43 8.78 5.52 8.64
C ASP A 43 9.26 4.29 9.44
N GLU A 44 9.35 3.09 8.83
CA GLU A 44 9.96 1.93 9.48
C GLU A 44 11.42 2.20 9.86
N GLN A 45 12.17 2.85 8.96
CA GLN A 45 13.57 3.19 9.24
C GLN A 45 13.71 4.29 10.30
N TYR A 46 12.85 5.31 10.27
CA TYR A 46 12.96 6.47 11.17
C TYR A 46 12.43 6.18 12.57
N TYR A 47 11.36 5.38 12.66
CA TYR A 47 10.64 5.16 13.92
C TYR A 47 10.73 3.74 14.47
N HIS A 48 11.38 2.81 13.73
CA HIS A 48 11.65 1.43 14.15
C HIS A 48 10.40 0.64 14.55
N HIS A 49 9.37 0.74 13.72
CA HIS A 49 8.15 -0.05 13.83
C HIS A 49 7.98 -1.01 12.64
N ASN A 50 6.99 -1.85 12.69
CA ASN A 50 6.63 -2.72 11.57
C ASN A 50 5.91 -1.93 10.47
N THR A 51 5.97 -2.46 9.24
CA THR A 51 5.23 -1.96 8.06
C THR A 51 3.82 -1.53 8.42
N ALA A 52 3.40 -0.34 8.00
CA ALA A 52 2.13 0.24 8.42
C ALA A 52 1.36 0.89 7.28
N THR A 53 0.49 0.15 6.61
CA THR A 53 -0.44 0.69 5.60
C THR A 53 -1.48 1.58 6.23
N ARG A 54 -1.44 2.87 5.94
CA ARG A 54 -2.33 3.86 6.54
C ARG A 54 -3.66 3.93 5.83
N ILE A 55 -4.74 4.04 6.59
CA ILE A 55 -6.12 4.05 6.09
C ILE A 55 -6.75 5.41 6.38
N TRP A 56 -7.23 6.05 5.32
CA TRP A 56 -7.86 7.36 5.38
C TRP A 56 -9.31 7.26 4.92
N ASP A 57 -10.25 7.84 5.68
CA ASP A 57 -11.58 8.15 5.21
C ASP A 57 -11.51 9.44 4.38
N ILE A 58 -11.91 9.34 3.11
CA ILE A 58 -11.90 10.45 2.14
C ILE A 58 -13.30 10.75 1.59
N ALA A 59 -14.36 10.32 2.27
CA ALA A 59 -15.72 10.63 1.87
C ALA A 59 -15.99 12.14 1.83
N ASP A 60 -15.32 12.91 2.71
CA ASP A 60 -15.28 14.37 2.68
C ASP A 60 -13.85 14.81 2.27
N LEU A 61 -13.68 15.24 1.01
CA LEU A 61 -12.37 15.66 0.48
C LEU A 61 -11.86 16.97 1.11
N ASP A 62 -12.73 17.77 1.72
CA ASP A 62 -12.31 18.96 2.47
C ASP A 62 -11.70 18.60 3.83
N ARG A 63 -12.05 17.42 4.37
CA ARG A 63 -11.61 16.95 5.69
C ARG A 63 -11.25 15.47 5.69
N PRO A 64 -10.23 15.02 4.95
CA PRO A 64 -9.78 13.63 4.99
C PRO A 64 -9.29 13.28 6.40
N LEU A 65 -9.69 12.11 6.90
CA LEU A 65 -9.38 11.65 8.26
C LEU A 65 -8.52 10.39 8.22
N HIS A 66 -7.38 10.40 8.91
CA HIS A 66 -6.62 9.19 9.21
C HIS A 66 -7.41 8.40 10.27
N ILE A 67 -7.98 7.26 9.86
CA ILE A 67 -8.85 6.45 10.73
C ILE A 67 -8.12 5.28 11.38
N GLY A 68 -6.92 4.94 10.93
CA GLY A 68 -6.07 3.90 11.49
C GLY A 68 -5.06 3.37 10.50
N SER A 69 -4.37 2.31 10.91
CA SER A 69 -3.37 1.62 10.06
C SER A 69 -3.48 0.12 10.23
N HIS A 70 -3.26 -0.61 9.15
CA HIS A 70 -2.90 -2.02 9.24
C HIS A 70 -1.41 -2.11 9.55
N VAL A 71 -1.06 -2.83 10.62
CA VAL A 71 0.34 -3.07 10.97
C VAL A 71 0.66 -4.53 10.68
N ALA A 72 1.67 -4.74 9.83
CA ALA A 72 2.16 -6.07 9.46
C ALA A 72 2.97 -6.71 10.60
N ASP A 73 3.36 -7.95 10.41
CA ASP A 73 4.18 -8.73 11.37
C ASP A 73 5.69 -8.57 11.13
N THR A 74 6.10 -7.87 10.08
CA THR A 74 7.51 -7.65 9.70
C THR A 74 7.87 -6.16 9.69
N PRO A 75 9.16 -5.81 9.90
CA PRO A 75 9.63 -4.43 9.86
C PRO A 75 10.06 -3.98 8.46
N ALA A 76 9.79 -4.76 7.40
CA ALA A 76 10.17 -4.40 6.04
C ALA A 76 9.50 -3.09 5.61
N ILE A 77 10.19 -2.33 4.78
CA ILE A 77 9.69 -1.06 4.24
C ILE A 77 8.49 -1.33 3.32
N ASP A 78 7.39 -0.56 3.46
CA ASP A 78 6.35 -0.51 2.44
C ASP A 78 6.75 0.36 1.24
N HIS A 79 6.16 0.13 0.06
CA HIS A 79 6.55 0.89 -1.12
C HIS A 79 5.40 1.16 -2.08
N ASN A 80 4.88 0.14 -2.74
CA ASN A 80 3.85 0.29 -3.75
C ASN A 80 2.65 -0.61 -3.45
N LEU A 81 1.45 -0.04 -3.52
CA LEU A 81 0.21 -0.80 -3.36
C LEU A 81 -0.80 -0.51 -4.48
N TYR A 82 -1.64 -1.51 -4.74
CA TYR A 82 -2.78 -1.39 -5.67
C TYR A 82 -4.00 -2.08 -5.10
N VAL A 83 -5.19 -1.55 -5.38
CA VAL A 83 -6.46 -2.17 -4.99
C VAL A 83 -7.13 -2.77 -6.20
N ARG A 84 -7.53 -4.05 -6.08
CA ARG A 84 -8.31 -4.76 -7.09
C ARG A 84 -9.18 -5.85 -6.45
N ASP A 85 -10.43 -5.95 -6.90
CA ASP A 85 -11.36 -7.06 -6.60
C ASP A 85 -11.48 -7.36 -5.09
N GLY A 86 -11.49 -6.32 -4.24
CA GLY A 86 -11.61 -6.44 -2.80
C GLY A 86 -10.31 -6.74 -2.04
N PHE A 87 -9.17 -6.68 -2.73
CA PHE A 87 -7.85 -6.91 -2.14
C PHE A 87 -6.90 -5.73 -2.38
N VAL A 88 -5.97 -5.55 -1.44
CA VAL A 88 -4.76 -4.74 -1.61
C VAL A 88 -3.61 -5.67 -1.98
N TYR A 89 -2.81 -5.26 -2.95
CA TYR A 89 -1.58 -5.92 -3.36
C TYR A 89 -0.42 -4.98 -3.08
N GLU A 90 0.38 -5.31 -2.09
CA GLU A 90 1.50 -4.49 -1.62
C GLU A 90 2.83 -5.12 -2.02
N ALA A 91 3.75 -4.31 -2.50
CA ALA A 91 5.14 -4.69 -2.69
C ALA A 91 5.95 -4.04 -1.56
N ASN A 92 6.29 -4.84 -0.55
CA ASN A 92 6.91 -4.38 0.70
C ASN A 92 8.37 -4.83 0.76
N TYR A 93 9.18 -4.36 -0.19
CA TYR A 93 10.61 -4.65 -0.31
C TYR A 93 10.98 -6.09 0.11
N ARG A 94 11.72 -6.29 1.21
CA ARG A 94 12.18 -7.60 1.68
C ARG A 94 11.05 -8.53 2.11
N ALA A 95 9.90 -7.99 2.53
CA ALA A 95 8.73 -8.81 2.83
C ALA A 95 8.00 -9.33 1.57
N GLY A 96 8.38 -8.87 0.38
CA GLY A 96 7.84 -9.35 -0.89
C GLY A 96 6.44 -8.84 -1.20
N LEU A 97 5.65 -9.66 -1.91
CA LEU A 97 4.24 -9.39 -2.18
C LEU A 97 3.41 -9.74 -0.94
N ARG A 98 2.59 -8.79 -0.50
CA ARG A 98 1.55 -9.00 0.51
C ARG A 98 0.18 -8.76 -0.11
N ILE A 99 -0.80 -9.59 0.21
CA ILE A 99 -2.18 -9.47 -0.26
C ILE A 99 -3.08 -9.41 0.96
N LEU A 100 -3.88 -8.34 1.07
CA LEU A 100 -4.75 -8.09 2.21
C LEU A 100 -6.19 -7.92 1.74
N LYS A 101 -7.18 -8.39 2.52
CA LYS A 101 -8.62 -8.16 2.28
C LYS A 101 -9.06 -6.78 2.76
N LEU A 102 -9.98 -6.17 2.00
CA LEU A 102 -10.55 -4.85 2.27
C LEU A 102 -11.91 -4.88 2.99
N ASP A 103 -12.51 -6.05 3.17
CA ASP A 103 -13.89 -6.20 3.65
C ASP A 103 -14.18 -5.55 5.01
N ARG A 104 -13.15 -5.26 5.79
CA ARG A 104 -13.24 -4.57 7.09
C ARG A 104 -12.51 -3.22 7.13
N ILE A 105 -12.28 -2.59 5.98
CA ILE A 105 -11.55 -1.33 5.91
C ILE A 105 -12.21 -0.20 6.71
N ALA A 106 -13.55 -0.16 6.76
CA ALA A 106 -14.29 0.82 7.55
C ALA A 106 -14.06 0.71 9.08
N GLU A 107 -13.56 -0.44 9.53
CA GLU A 107 -13.12 -0.70 10.90
C GLU A 107 -11.62 -0.41 11.09
N SER A 108 -10.96 0.20 10.10
CA SER A 108 -9.50 0.40 10.02
C SER A 108 -8.72 -0.91 10.07
N ARG A 109 -9.28 -1.97 9.49
CA ARG A 109 -8.70 -3.31 9.52
C ARG A 109 -8.58 -3.89 8.13
N LEU A 110 -7.38 -4.36 7.81
CA LEU A 110 -7.10 -5.21 6.66
C LEU A 110 -6.72 -6.61 7.17
N GLU A 111 -7.10 -7.66 6.44
CA GLU A 111 -6.82 -9.03 6.86
C GLU A 111 -5.89 -9.74 5.87
N PRO A 112 -4.78 -10.35 6.32
CA PRO A 112 -3.89 -11.09 5.44
C PRO A 112 -4.64 -12.18 4.65
N ALA A 113 -4.41 -12.23 3.33
CA ALA A 113 -5.02 -13.19 2.42
C ALA A 113 -3.97 -14.06 1.70
N GLY A 114 -2.76 -13.55 1.52
CA GLY A 114 -1.67 -14.29 0.90
C GLY A 114 -0.39 -13.49 0.87
N PHE A 115 0.71 -14.17 0.56
CA PHE A 115 2.00 -13.53 0.38
C PHE A 115 2.89 -14.33 -0.57
N PHE A 116 3.90 -13.67 -1.12
CA PHE A 116 4.99 -14.33 -1.82
C PHE A 116 6.30 -13.61 -1.48
N ASP A 117 7.18 -14.30 -0.78
CA ASP A 117 8.47 -13.79 -0.37
C ASP A 117 9.45 -13.85 -1.55
N VAL A 118 10.01 -12.70 -1.95
CA VAL A 118 11.00 -12.56 -3.01
C VAL A 118 12.43 -12.43 -2.45
N TYR A 119 12.56 -12.27 -1.13
CA TYR A 119 13.84 -12.04 -0.44
C TYR A 119 13.94 -12.86 0.86
N PRO A 120 14.05 -14.21 0.80
CA PRO A 120 13.93 -15.08 1.97
C PRO A 120 15.04 -14.97 3.03
N ALA A 121 15.99 -14.04 2.87
CA ALA A 121 17.10 -13.92 3.81
C ALA A 121 16.71 -13.28 5.13
N ASP A 122 15.88 -12.23 5.09
CA ASP A 122 15.36 -11.48 6.22
C ASP A 122 14.30 -10.46 5.77
N ASP A 123 13.59 -9.84 6.75
CA ASP A 123 12.62 -8.77 6.55
C ASP A 123 13.11 -7.43 7.11
N LEU A 124 14.43 -7.18 7.14
CA LEU A 124 14.96 -5.91 7.64
C LEU A 124 14.48 -4.72 6.79
N PRO A 125 14.37 -3.50 7.38
CA PRO A 125 13.91 -2.30 6.68
C PRO A 125 14.99 -1.74 5.75
N GLU A 126 15.24 -2.45 4.65
CA GLU A 126 16.24 -2.14 3.64
C GLU A 126 15.65 -2.19 2.23
N PHE A 127 16.25 -1.48 1.28
CA PHE A 127 15.77 -1.31 -0.09
C PHE A 127 16.19 -2.47 -1.02
N ASN A 128 15.69 -3.68 -0.74
CA ASN A 128 15.91 -4.90 -1.51
C ASN A 128 14.58 -5.62 -1.72
N GLY A 129 14.48 -6.55 -2.68
CA GLY A 129 13.31 -7.39 -2.88
C GLY A 129 12.25 -6.76 -3.76
N ALA A 130 10.97 -6.77 -3.34
CA ALA A 130 9.85 -6.36 -4.18
C ALA A 130 9.75 -4.83 -4.34
N TRP A 131 9.86 -4.38 -5.60
CA TRP A 131 9.69 -2.96 -5.96
C TRP A 131 8.25 -2.60 -6.23
N SER A 132 7.53 -3.42 -7.03
CA SER A 132 6.14 -3.16 -7.40
C SER A 132 5.41 -4.45 -7.72
N ALA A 133 4.07 -4.43 -7.56
CA ALA A 133 3.19 -5.50 -7.96
C ALA A 133 2.14 -4.96 -8.94
N TYR A 134 1.83 -5.67 -10.03
CA TYR A 134 0.79 -5.28 -10.98
C TYR A 134 -0.29 -6.36 -11.05
N PRO A 135 -1.48 -6.16 -10.43
CA PRO A 135 -2.51 -7.17 -10.35
C PRO A 135 -3.57 -7.09 -11.46
N PHE A 136 -3.49 -6.18 -12.44
CA PHE A 136 -4.61 -5.84 -13.32
C PHE A 136 -4.70 -6.68 -14.60
N PHE A 137 -3.97 -7.78 -14.73
CA PHE A 137 -4.13 -8.68 -15.89
C PHE A 137 -5.47 -9.41 -15.85
N PRO A 138 -6.20 -9.51 -17.00
CA PRO A 138 -7.46 -10.25 -17.05
C PRO A 138 -7.33 -11.73 -16.69
N SER A 139 -6.13 -12.29 -16.83
CA SER A 139 -5.82 -13.68 -16.47
C SER A 139 -5.79 -13.96 -14.96
N GLY A 140 -5.86 -12.90 -14.11
CA GLY A 140 -5.73 -12.99 -12.66
C GLY A 140 -4.30 -13.23 -12.17
N VAL A 141 -3.29 -13.15 -13.05
CA VAL A 141 -1.90 -13.19 -12.60
C VAL A 141 -1.48 -11.83 -12.04
N VAL A 142 -0.50 -11.85 -11.14
CA VAL A 142 0.17 -10.67 -10.58
C VAL A 142 1.62 -10.71 -11.05
N ALA A 143 2.07 -9.62 -11.68
CA ALA A 143 3.49 -9.44 -11.97
C ALA A 143 4.14 -8.70 -10.80
N VAL A 144 5.23 -9.24 -10.26
CA VAL A 144 6.02 -8.60 -9.19
C VAL A 144 7.43 -8.35 -9.70
N SER A 145 7.86 -7.10 -9.66
CA SER A 145 9.25 -6.75 -9.97
C SER A 145 10.09 -6.77 -8.70
N GLY A 146 11.17 -7.56 -8.72
CA GLY A 146 12.19 -7.59 -7.68
C GLY A 146 13.45 -6.86 -8.15
N ILE A 147 14.10 -6.15 -7.24
CA ILE A 147 15.31 -5.36 -7.54
C ILE A 147 16.44 -6.28 -8.01
N GLU A 148 16.72 -7.34 -7.25
CA GLU A 148 17.81 -8.27 -7.53
C GLU A 148 17.35 -9.47 -8.35
N GLN A 149 16.12 -9.95 -8.14
CA GLN A 149 15.61 -11.22 -8.66
C GLN A 149 14.90 -11.06 -10.01
N GLY A 150 14.59 -9.83 -10.44
CA GLY A 150 13.91 -9.54 -11.69
C GLY A 150 12.39 -9.70 -11.59
N LEU A 151 11.77 -10.44 -12.51
CA LEU A 151 10.32 -10.53 -12.65
C LEU A 151 9.77 -11.87 -12.16
N PHE A 152 8.78 -11.81 -11.29
CA PHE A 152 7.92 -12.94 -10.93
C PHE A 152 6.54 -12.79 -11.57
N VAL A 153 5.98 -13.88 -12.08
CA VAL A 153 4.61 -13.95 -12.60
C VAL A 153 3.86 -14.96 -11.75
N LEU A 154 3.01 -14.47 -10.87
CA LEU A 154 2.37 -15.25 -9.83
C LEU A 154 0.87 -15.41 -10.14
N ARG A 155 0.29 -16.54 -9.76
CA ARG A 155 -1.15 -16.75 -9.74
C ARG A 155 -1.59 -16.91 -8.28
N PRO A 156 -2.18 -15.88 -7.68
CA PRO A 156 -2.65 -15.97 -6.30
C PRO A 156 -3.77 -17.02 -6.17
N GLU A 157 -3.66 -17.85 -5.13
CA GLU A 157 -4.72 -18.76 -4.68
C GLU A 157 -5.31 -18.16 -3.39
N ILE A 158 -6.07 -17.09 -3.54
CA ILE A 158 -6.71 -16.35 -2.44
C ILE A 158 -8.19 -16.70 -2.33
N PRO A 159 -8.76 -16.71 -1.10
CA PRO A 159 -10.13 -17.15 -0.84
C PRO A 159 -11.18 -16.20 -1.40
#